data_27af1d67769fc49f13091c2a8731d53a
#
_entry.id   27af1d67769fc49f13091c2a8731d53a
#
_cell.length_a   1.000
_cell.length_b   1.000
_cell.length_c   1.000
_cell.angle_alpha   90.00
_cell.angle_beta   90.00
_cell.angle_gamma   90.00
#
_symmetry.space_group_name_H-M   'P 1'
#
loop_
_entity.id
_entity.type
_entity.pdbx_description
1 polymer ?
#
loop_
_entity_poly.entity_id
_entity_poly.type
_entity_poly.pdbx_seq_one_letter_code
_entity_poly.pdbx_strand_id
1 'polypeptide(L)'
;DNADRVKAKYIVEGANGPTSYEADQILNAKGKIVVPDILANAGGVIVSYFEWVQNLQSLSWSLEEVNNKLADILLKAFDEVYGLTEERGYPMRTSAYIIALRRLVKTKKIRGIFP
;
A
#
# COMPACT_ATOMS: atom_id res chain seq x y z
N ASP A 1 -17.26 12.79 -9.49
CA ASP A 1 -17.83 13.65 -10.55
C ASP A 1 -16.88 13.97 -11.70
N ASN A 2 -15.58 13.63 -11.62
CA ASN A 2 -14.59 13.96 -12.67
C ASN A 2 -13.84 12.75 -13.22
N ALA A 3 -14.09 11.55 -12.72
CA ALA A 3 -13.36 10.33 -13.10
C ALA A 3 -13.34 10.08 -14.61
N ASP A 4 -14.46 10.38 -15.29
CA ASP A 4 -14.59 10.27 -16.74
C ASP A 4 -13.64 11.17 -17.53
N ARG A 5 -13.23 12.29 -16.96
CA ARG A 5 -12.40 13.32 -17.60
C ARG A 5 -10.93 13.21 -17.27
N VAL A 6 -10.54 12.29 -16.38
CA VAL A 6 -9.14 12.08 -15.99
C VAL A 6 -8.33 11.57 -17.18
N LYS A 7 -7.36 12.36 -17.62
CA LYS A 7 -6.48 12.04 -18.75
C LYS A 7 -5.26 11.20 -18.35
N ALA A 8 -4.83 11.29 -17.08
CA ALA A 8 -3.68 10.56 -16.58
C ALA A 8 -3.86 9.04 -16.80
N LYS A 9 -2.76 8.37 -17.17
CA LYS A 9 -2.71 6.90 -17.28
C LYS A 9 -2.48 6.27 -15.90
N TYR A 10 -1.62 6.88 -15.12
CA TYR A 10 -1.27 6.45 -13.76
C TYR A 10 -1.83 7.45 -12.76
N ILE A 11 -2.44 6.94 -11.71
CA ILE A 11 -3.03 7.72 -10.62
C ILE A 11 -2.44 7.14 -9.33
N VAL A 12 -1.80 8.00 -8.53
CA VAL A 12 -1.18 7.61 -7.25
C VAL A 12 -1.90 8.35 -6.14
N GLU A 13 -2.50 7.61 -5.23
CA GLU A 13 -3.33 8.16 -4.16
C GLU A 13 -2.48 8.54 -2.94
N GLY A 14 -2.14 9.82 -2.81
CA GLY A 14 -1.40 10.33 -1.65
C GLY A 14 -2.28 10.53 -0.41
N ALA A 15 -3.56 10.87 -0.58
CA ALA A 15 -4.51 11.05 0.50
C ALA A 15 -5.24 9.72 0.83
N ASN A 16 -5.82 9.63 2.04
CA ASN A 16 -6.64 8.48 2.42
C ASN A 16 -8.04 8.59 1.82
N GLY A 17 -8.49 7.55 1.13
CA GLY A 17 -9.81 7.45 0.52
C GLY A 17 -10.14 8.56 -0.49
N PRO A 18 -9.21 9.00 -1.37
CA PRO A 18 -9.45 10.16 -2.23
C PRO A 18 -10.38 9.83 -3.40
N THR A 19 -10.53 8.57 -3.75
CA THR A 19 -11.34 8.09 -4.87
C THR A 19 -12.55 7.34 -4.35
N SER A 20 -13.77 7.81 -4.73
CA SER A 20 -14.99 7.08 -4.38
C SER A 20 -15.05 5.73 -5.09
N TYR A 21 -15.88 4.82 -4.57
CA TYR A 21 -16.06 3.50 -5.18
C TYR A 21 -16.49 3.59 -6.65
N GLU A 22 -17.44 4.46 -6.96
CA GLU A 22 -17.95 4.66 -8.32
C GLU A 22 -16.86 5.24 -9.24
N ALA A 23 -16.06 6.18 -8.74
CA ALA A 23 -14.93 6.74 -9.48
C ALA A 23 -13.86 5.67 -9.77
N ASP A 24 -13.55 4.80 -8.80
CA ASP A 24 -12.59 3.70 -8.96
C ASP A 24 -13.05 2.72 -10.06
N GLN A 25 -14.36 2.39 -10.10
CA GLN A 25 -14.94 1.55 -11.15
C GLN A 25 -14.78 2.18 -12.55
N ILE A 26 -15.06 3.49 -12.67
CA ILE A 26 -14.91 4.22 -13.94
C ILE A 26 -13.44 4.24 -14.40
N LEU A 27 -12.52 4.53 -13.50
CA LEU A 27 -11.09 4.58 -13.80
C LEU A 27 -10.57 3.21 -14.26
N ASN A 28 -10.92 2.14 -13.54
CA ASN A 28 -10.55 0.77 -13.90
C ASN A 28 -11.16 0.36 -15.25
N ALA A 29 -12.43 0.65 -15.53
CA ALA A 29 -13.07 0.36 -16.81
C ALA A 29 -12.40 1.08 -17.98
N LYS A 30 -11.77 2.25 -17.73
CA LYS A 30 -10.98 2.99 -18.73
C LYS A 30 -9.52 2.52 -18.82
N GLY A 31 -9.14 1.44 -18.15
CA GLY A 31 -7.77 0.92 -18.17
C GLY A 31 -6.77 1.85 -17.48
N LYS A 32 -7.21 2.71 -16.55
CA LYS A 32 -6.30 3.52 -15.75
C LYS A 32 -5.67 2.65 -14.65
N ILE A 33 -4.39 2.88 -14.38
CA ILE A 33 -3.68 2.21 -13.30
C ILE A 33 -3.75 3.10 -12.06
N VAL A 34 -4.46 2.62 -11.03
CA VAL A 34 -4.59 3.33 -9.76
C VAL A 34 -3.73 2.62 -8.72
N VAL A 35 -2.66 3.29 -8.28
CA VAL A 35 -1.87 2.85 -7.13
C VAL A 35 -2.62 3.30 -5.87
N PRO A 36 -3.19 2.36 -5.10
CA PRO A 36 -4.13 2.70 -4.04
C PRO A 36 -3.42 3.35 -2.83
N ASP A 37 -4.17 4.14 -2.09
CA ASP A 37 -3.73 4.84 -0.88
C ASP A 37 -3.05 3.92 0.14
N ILE A 38 -3.64 2.77 0.41
CA ILE A 38 -3.09 1.76 1.34
C ILE A 38 -1.64 1.34 1.01
N LEU A 39 -1.21 1.53 -0.24
CA LEU A 39 0.16 1.27 -0.69
C LEU A 39 0.93 2.59 -0.84
N ALA A 40 0.37 3.55 -1.56
CA ALA A 40 1.06 4.75 -2.00
C ALA A 40 1.47 5.69 -0.86
N ASN A 41 0.65 5.79 0.18
CA ASN A 41 0.90 6.69 1.31
C ASN A 41 1.44 6.00 2.58
N ALA A 42 1.76 4.71 2.50
CA ALA A 42 2.23 3.93 3.64
C ALA A 42 3.58 4.40 4.21
N GLY A 43 4.36 5.17 3.45
CA GLY A 43 5.68 5.63 3.87
C GLY A 43 5.69 6.38 5.20
N GLY A 44 4.72 7.25 5.43
CA GLY A 44 4.62 8.02 6.68
C GLY A 44 4.48 7.13 7.91
N VAL A 45 3.58 6.14 7.87
CA VAL A 45 3.38 5.21 9.00
C VAL A 45 4.57 4.28 9.20
N ILE A 46 5.25 3.88 8.13
CA ILE A 46 6.47 3.05 8.23
C ILE A 46 7.59 3.83 8.94
N VAL A 47 7.82 5.09 8.57
CA VAL A 47 8.84 5.92 9.21
C VAL A 47 8.49 6.21 10.68
N SER A 48 7.23 6.47 11.00
CA SER A 48 6.77 6.61 12.38
C SER A 48 7.01 5.34 13.20
N TYR A 49 6.82 4.16 12.60
CA TYR A 49 7.17 2.89 13.24
C TYR A 49 8.69 2.78 13.48
N PHE A 50 9.53 3.21 12.54
CA PHE A 50 10.98 3.23 12.73
C PHE A 50 11.40 4.15 13.87
N GLU A 51 10.78 5.33 13.97
CA GLU A 51 11.01 6.23 15.09
C GLU A 51 10.67 5.57 16.44
N TRP A 52 9.52 4.93 16.53
CA TRP A 52 9.11 4.20 17.72
C TRP A 52 10.10 3.08 18.08
N VAL A 53 10.56 2.28 17.12
CA VAL A 53 11.56 1.22 17.35
C VAL A 53 12.88 1.78 17.84
N GLN A 54 13.38 2.87 17.23
CA GLN A 54 14.60 3.55 17.67
C GLN A 54 14.49 4.06 19.09
N ASN A 55 13.35 4.66 19.44
CA ASN A 55 13.11 5.17 20.81
C ASN A 55 13.09 4.04 21.84
N LEU A 56 12.45 2.91 21.55
CA LEU A 56 12.43 1.76 22.48
C LEU A 56 13.81 1.14 22.69
N GLN A 57 14.66 1.18 21.69
CA GLN A 57 15.99 0.57 21.72
C GLN A 57 17.10 1.59 22.07
N SER A 58 16.75 2.85 22.30
CA SER A 58 17.73 3.95 22.49
C SER A 58 18.76 4.00 21.35
N LEU A 59 18.32 3.77 20.11
CA LEU A 59 19.13 3.82 18.90
C LEU A 59 18.80 5.09 18.10
N SER A 60 19.75 5.46 17.23
CA SER A 60 19.53 6.52 16.24
C SER A 60 20.09 6.04 14.90
N TRP A 61 19.22 5.94 13.90
CA TRP A 61 19.61 5.59 12.53
C TRP A 61 19.89 6.86 11.74
N SER A 62 20.84 6.77 10.82
CA SER A 62 21.07 7.84 9.86
C SER A 62 19.88 7.99 8.90
N LEU A 63 19.77 9.15 8.27
CA LEU A 63 18.75 9.39 7.23
C LEU A 63 18.86 8.37 6.10
N GLU A 64 20.07 8.01 5.71
CA GLU A 64 20.33 7.01 4.67
C GLU A 64 19.78 5.62 5.07
N GLU A 65 20.04 5.18 6.31
CA GLU A 65 19.50 3.91 6.82
C GLU A 65 17.97 3.90 6.84
N VAL A 66 17.34 4.99 7.29
CA VAL A 66 15.88 5.13 7.29
C VAL A 66 15.34 5.04 5.86
N ASN A 67 15.92 5.78 4.93
CA ASN A 67 15.48 5.80 3.53
C ASN A 67 15.66 4.44 2.85
N ASN A 68 16.78 3.76 3.07
CA ASN A 68 17.02 2.44 2.50
C ASN A 68 16.01 1.42 3.03
N LYS A 69 15.79 1.37 4.35
CA LYS A 69 14.78 0.48 4.95
C LYS A 69 13.36 0.79 4.46
N LEU A 70 13.02 2.07 4.30
CA LEU A 70 11.73 2.49 3.76
C LEU A 70 11.56 2.02 2.32
N ALA A 71 12.57 2.25 1.47
CA ALA A 71 12.55 1.84 0.07
C ALA A 71 12.38 0.32 -0.06
N ASP A 72 13.14 -0.47 0.69
CA ASP A 72 13.05 -1.93 0.69
C ASP A 72 11.63 -2.42 1.02
N ILE A 73 11.00 -1.84 2.04
CA ILE A 73 9.63 -2.22 2.44
C ILE A 73 8.62 -1.84 1.37
N LEU A 74 8.69 -0.59 0.86
CA LEU A 74 7.71 -0.10 -0.11
C LEU A 74 7.84 -0.79 -1.46
N LEU A 75 9.06 -0.99 -1.96
CA LEU A 75 9.30 -1.68 -3.23
C LEU A 75 8.83 -3.12 -3.16
N LYS A 76 9.16 -3.83 -2.08
CA LYS A 76 8.68 -5.20 -1.88
C LYS A 76 7.15 -5.27 -1.82
N ALA A 77 6.50 -4.34 -1.12
CA ALA A 77 5.05 -4.29 -1.06
C ALA A 77 4.42 -3.99 -2.43
N PHE A 78 5.03 -3.07 -3.19
CA PHE A 78 4.61 -2.74 -4.55
C PHE A 78 4.72 -3.97 -5.47
N ASP A 79 5.87 -4.65 -5.46
CA ASP A 79 6.10 -5.82 -6.32
C ASP A 79 5.12 -6.96 -6.03
N GLU A 80 4.79 -7.20 -4.74
CA GLU A 80 3.79 -8.21 -4.37
C GLU A 80 2.38 -7.83 -4.87
N VAL A 81 1.99 -6.55 -4.73
CA VAL A 81 0.68 -6.06 -5.19
C VAL A 81 0.60 -6.07 -6.70
N TYR A 82 1.63 -5.57 -7.37
CA TYR A 82 1.68 -5.52 -8.82
C TYR A 82 1.72 -6.94 -9.43
N GLY A 83 2.52 -7.83 -8.87
CA GLY A 83 2.58 -9.23 -9.29
C GLY A 83 1.23 -9.94 -9.22
N LEU A 84 0.48 -9.74 -8.12
CA LEU A 84 -0.87 -10.31 -8.00
C LEU A 84 -1.86 -9.67 -9.00
N THR A 85 -1.71 -8.36 -9.25
CA THR A 85 -2.50 -7.64 -10.26
C THR A 85 -2.30 -8.23 -11.67
N GLU A 86 -1.04 -8.42 -12.07
CA GLU A 86 -0.71 -9.00 -13.37
C GLU A 86 -1.15 -10.47 -13.48
N GLU A 87 -0.94 -11.27 -12.43
CA GLU A 87 -1.32 -12.69 -12.42
C GLU A 87 -2.83 -12.91 -12.54
N ARG A 88 -3.62 -12.07 -11.85
CA ARG A 88 -5.06 -12.29 -11.70
C ARG A 88 -5.94 -11.32 -12.48
N GLY A 89 -5.37 -10.28 -13.08
CA GLY A 89 -6.14 -9.22 -13.74
C GLY A 89 -6.99 -8.37 -12.79
N TYR A 90 -6.64 -8.33 -11.50
CA TYR A 90 -7.36 -7.52 -10.52
C TYR A 90 -6.88 -6.07 -10.54
N PRO A 91 -7.74 -5.08 -10.19
CA PRO A 91 -7.26 -3.76 -9.85
C PRO A 91 -6.24 -3.80 -8.70
N MET A 92 -5.22 -2.92 -8.71
CA MET A 92 -4.18 -2.90 -7.66
C MET A 92 -4.77 -2.74 -6.25
N ARG A 93 -5.85 -1.98 -6.08
CA ARG A 93 -6.58 -1.86 -4.81
C ARG A 93 -7.06 -3.21 -4.30
N THR A 94 -7.69 -4.00 -5.14
CA THR A 94 -8.15 -5.36 -4.80
C THR A 94 -6.97 -6.26 -4.42
N SER A 95 -5.89 -6.24 -5.19
CA SER A 95 -4.68 -7.00 -4.90
C SER A 95 -4.05 -6.61 -3.57
N ALA A 96 -3.98 -5.30 -3.28
CA ALA A 96 -3.45 -4.80 -2.01
C ALA A 96 -4.27 -5.29 -0.81
N TYR A 97 -5.60 -5.23 -0.87
CA TYR A 97 -6.47 -5.76 0.18
C TYR A 97 -6.34 -7.27 0.36
N ILE A 98 -6.27 -8.02 -0.74
CA ILE A 98 -6.08 -9.49 -0.67
C ILE A 98 -4.79 -9.83 0.06
N ILE A 99 -3.68 -9.17 -0.28
CA ILE A 99 -2.38 -9.41 0.36
C ILE A 99 -2.42 -9.04 1.84
N ALA A 100 -2.96 -7.86 2.17
CA ALA A 100 -3.08 -7.40 3.56
C ALA A 100 -3.92 -8.37 4.41
N LEU A 101 -5.09 -8.77 3.91
CA LEU A 101 -5.97 -9.72 4.62
C LEU A 101 -5.33 -11.10 4.77
N ARG A 102 -4.64 -11.61 3.75
CA ARG A 102 -3.90 -12.88 3.84
C ARG A 102 -2.84 -12.83 4.95
N ARG A 103 -2.09 -11.73 5.07
CA ARG A 103 -1.09 -11.54 6.13
C ARG A 103 -1.73 -11.51 7.52
N LEU A 104 -2.82 -10.76 7.69
CA LEU A 104 -3.56 -10.68 8.95
C LEU A 104 -4.13 -12.04 9.36
N VAL A 105 -4.79 -12.75 8.44
CA VAL A 105 -5.35 -14.08 8.70
C VAL A 105 -4.25 -15.08 9.06
N LYS A 106 -3.11 -15.07 8.34
CA LYS A 106 -1.98 -15.93 8.64
C LYS A 106 -1.45 -15.66 10.05
N THR A 107 -1.25 -14.41 10.41
CA THR A 107 -0.77 -14.01 11.74
C THR A 107 -1.75 -14.45 12.83
N LYS A 108 -3.05 -14.22 12.63
CA LYS A 108 -4.09 -14.64 13.57
C LYS A 108 -4.13 -16.16 13.76
N LYS A 109 -3.96 -16.94 12.68
CA LYS A 109 -3.91 -18.41 12.77
C LYS A 109 -2.71 -18.92 13.56
N ILE A 110 -1.56 -18.23 13.46
CA ILE A 110 -0.33 -18.61 14.16
C ILE A 110 -0.39 -18.20 15.64
N ARG A 111 -0.86 -16.99 15.93
CA ARG A 111 -0.89 -16.42 17.31
C ARG A 111 -2.14 -16.81 18.10
N GLY A 112 -3.22 -17.26 17.44
CA GLY A 112 -4.52 -17.42 18.08
C GLY A 112 -5.30 -16.11 18.18
N ILE A 113 -6.46 -16.19 18.86
CA ILE A 113 -7.34 -15.03 19.09
C ILE A 113 -6.99 -14.30 20.39
N PHE A 114 -6.37 -15.02 21.33
CA PHE A 114 -5.90 -14.49 22.60
C PHE A 114 -4.39 -14.66 22.70
N PRO A 115 -3.66 -13.65 23.21
CA PRO A 115 -2.23 -13.74 23.46
C PRO A 115 -1.94 -14.76 24.58
#